data_cac1c9364b791fe59c852702031bb31b
#
_entry.id   cac1c9364b791fe59c852702031bb31b
#
_cell.length_a   1.000
_cell.length_b   1.000
_cell.length_c   1.000
_cell.angle_alpha   90.00
_cell.angle_beta   90.00
_cell.angle_gamma   90.00
#
_symmetry.space_group_name_H-M   'P 1'
#
loop_
_entity.id
_entity.type
_entity.pdbx_description
1 polymer ?
#
loop_
_entity_poly.entity_id
_entity_poly.type
_entity_poly.pdbx_seq_one_letter_code
_entity_poly.pdbx_strand_id
1 'polypeptide(L)'
;VLFSQERIAEKEFYNDKNGELVNLFKMVKYHAEALEKELAFVLNSKEWFEQYQKQDIETMTEIQRAARYFYLIRASYGARVESFGYQNRNMTLIKDMEALQKRLAKVVIERRDYADIIKTKDSEKTLFYCDPPYYEAEKISHGYADFEEKDHVLLRDILKEIKEKCI
;
A
#
# COMPACT_ATOMS: atom_id res chain seq x y z
N VAL A 1 -3.23 -7.93 -5.99
CA VAL A 1 -2.91 -9.37 -6.04
C VAL A 1 -3.17 -10.01 -4.69
N LEU A 2 -2.50 -9.62 -3.58
CA LEU A 2 -2.65 -10.25 -2.26
C LEU A 2 -4.11 -10.39 -1.78
N PHE A 3 -4.95 -9.38 -2.01
CA PHE A 3 -6.33 -9.33 -1.52
C PHE A 3 -7.37 -9.92 -2.48
N SER A 4 -6.98 -10.22 -3.72
CA SER A 4 -7.86 -10.83 -4.71
C SER A 4 -7.81 -12.36 -4.74
N GLN A 5 -6.94 -12.94 -3.90
CA GLN A 5 -6.71 -14.39 -3.85
C GLN A 5 -6.88 -14.93 -2.43
N GLU A 6 -7.29 -16.17 -2.33
CA GLU A 6 -7.20 -16.92 -1.09
C GLU A 6 -5.74 -17.10 -0.66
N ARG A 7 -5.54 -17.48 0.60
CA ARG A 7 -4.21 -17.76 1.12
C ARG A 7 -3.55 -18.90 0.34
N ILE A 8 -2.39 -18.61 -0.26
CA ILE A 8 -1.66 -19.57 -1.11
C ILE A 8 -0.44 -20.20 -0.41
N ALA A 9 0.00 -19.63 0.72
CA ALA A 9 1.17 -20.11 1.45
C ALA A 9 0.89 -20.25 2.94
N GLU A 10 1.68 -21.07 3.63
CA GLU A 10 1.59 -21.24 5.09
C GLU A 10 1.92 -19.94 5.84
N LYS A 11 2.90 -19.19 5.34
CA LYS A 11 3.28 -17.86 5.84
C LYS A 11 3.29 -16.87 4.69
N GLU A 12 2.66 -15.73 4.89
CA GLU A 12 2.61 -14.65 3.91
C GLU A 12 3.13 -13.37 4.53
N PHE A 13 3.97 -12.68 3.77
CA PHE A 13 4.54 -11.39 4.14
C PHE A 13 4.13 -10.36 3.10
N TYR A 14 3.68 -9.21 3.57
CA TYR A 14 3.51 -8.02 2.76
C TYR A 14 4.53 -6.98 3.20
N ASN A 15 5.36 -6.52 2.30
CA ASN A 15 6.36 -5.50 2.58
C ASN A 15 6.15 -4.32 1.64
N ASP A 16 6.10 -3.13 2.21
CA ASP A 16 6.02 -1.89 1.44
C ASP A 16 6.77 -0.77 2.17
N LYS A 17 7.52 0.03 1.42
CA LYS A 17 8.24 1.19 1.96
C LYS A 17 7.29 2.33 2.32
N ASN A 18 6.11 2.40 1.68
CA ASN A 18 5.11 3.42 1.91
C ASN A 18 4.44 3.25 3.29
N GLY A 19 4.83 4.10 4.22
CA GLY A 19 4.32 4.08 5.59
C GLY A 19 2.82 4.34 5.72
N GLU A 20 2.23 5.14 4.82
CA GLU A 20 0.79 5.42 4.84
C GLU A 20 -0.02 4.18 4.40
N LEU A 21 0.48 3.43 3.41
CA LEU A 21 -0.15 2.18 3.00
C LEU A 21 -0.06 1.10 4.09
N VAL A 22 1.11 0.97 4.71
CA VAL A 22 1.31 0.04 5.83
C VAL A 22 0.42 0.42 7.01
N ASN A 23 0.30 1.72 7.33
CA ASN A 23 -0.61 2.21 8.36
C ASN A 23 -2.08 1.93 8.03
N LEU A 24 -2.49 2.12 6.77
CA LEU A 24 -3.85 1.78 6.33
C LEU A 24 -4.16 0.30 6.59
N PHE A 25 -3.28 -0.62 6.20
CA PHE A 25 -3.49 -2.05 6.46
C PHE A 25 -3.50 -2.40 7.95
N LYS A 26 -2.66 -1.74 8.74
CA LYS A 26 -2.68 -1.87 10.20
C LYS A 26 -4.03 -1.45 10.79
N MET A 27 -4.57 -0.31 10.35
CA MET A 27 -5.87 0.19 10.82
C MET A 27 -7.04 -0.70 10.36
N VAL A 28 -7.01 -1.19 9.12
CA VAL A 28 -7.99 -2.19 8.65
C VAL A 28 -7.94 -3.46 9.49
N LYS A 29 -6.75 -3.93 9.85
CA LYS A 29 -6.59 -5.16 10.63
C LYS A 29 -7.09 -5.04 12.07
N TYR A 30 -6.75 -3.95 12.75
CA TYR A 30 -6.93 -3.82 14.19
C TYR A 30 -8.04 -2.85 14.61
N HIS A 31 -8.42 -1.91 13.75
CA HIS A 31 -9.31 -0.79 14.06
C HIS A 31 -10.35 -0.54 12.96
N ALA A 32 -10.84 -1.59 12.32
CA ALA A 32 -11.75 -1.50 11.16
C ALA A 32 -12.98 -0.61 11.43
N GLU A 33 -13.69 -0.82 12.55
CA GLU A 33 -14.87 -0.02 12.89
C GLU A 33 -14.57 1.47 13.08
N ALA A 34 -13.43 1.81 13.68
CA ALA A 34 -13.04 3.19 13.88
C ALA A 34 -12.66 3.84 12.55
N LEU A 35 -12.00 3.11 11.66
CA LEU A 35 -11.69 3.57 10.31
C LEU A 35 -12.97 3.81 9.48
N GLU A 36 -13.97 2.91 9.57
CA GLU A 36 -15.26 3.08 8.90
C GLU A 36 -16.00 4.33 9.40
N LYS A 37 -15.95 4.61 10.71
CA LYS A 37 -16.54 5.81 11.28
C LYS A 37 -15.88 7.09 10.76
N GLU A 38 -14.55 7.13 10.66
CA GLU A 38 -13.83 8.26 10.07
C GLU A 38 -14.21 8.47 8.59
N LEU A 39 -14.35 7.39 7.83
CA LEU A 39 -14.72 7.45 6.42
C LEU A 39 -16.19 7.80 6.17
N ALA A 40 -17.08 7.62 7.16
CA ALA A 40 -18.53 7.82 6.98
C ALA A 40 -18.90 9.26 6.63
N PHE A 41 -18.08 10.23 6.97
CA PHE A 41 -18.35 11.67 6.81
C PHE A 41 -17.55 12.33 5.68
N VAL A 42 -16.73 11.58 4.94
CA VAL A 42 -15.94 12.16 3.86
C VAL A 42 -16.80 12.42 2.62
N LEU A 43 -16.58 13.55 1.97
CA LEU A 43 -17.24 13.95 0.74
C LEU A 43 -16.35 13.69 -0.47
N ASN A 44 -16.93 13.25 -1.58
CA ASN A 44 -16.22 13.20 -2.86
C ASN A 44 -16.08 14.64 -3.41
N SER A 45 -15.06 15.35 -3.00
CA SER A 45 -14.85 16.77 -3.27
C SER A 45 -13.39 17.02 -3.64
N LYS A 46 -13.19 17.83 -4.69
CA LYS A 46 -11.86 18.30 -5.09
C LYS A 46 -11.22 19.16 -3.99
N GLU A 47 -12.00 20.00 -3.34
CA GLU A 47 -11.50 20.86 -2.24
C GLU A 47 -10.99 20.01 -1.06
N TRP A 48 -11.73 18.97 -0.67
CA TRP A 48 -11.28 18.03 0.37
C TRP A 48 -10.03 17.28 -0.04
N PHE A 49 -9.95 16.88 -1.31
CA PHE A 49 -8.76 16.22 -1.83
C PHE A 49 -7.52 17.10 -1.69
N GLU A 50 -7.61 18.36 -2.11
CA GLU A 50 -6.52 19.35 -2.01
C GLU A 50 -6.16 19.69 -0.55
N GLN A 51 -7.15 19.74 0.34
CA GLN A 51 -6.92 19.92 1.78
C GLN A 51 -6.18 18.72 2.36
N TYR A 52 -6.63 17.52 2.08
CA TYR A 52 -5.99 16.29 2.55
C TYR A 52 -4.57 16.11 2.00
N GLN A 53 -4.29 16.52 0.77
CA GLN A 53 -2.93 16.49 0.25
C GLN A 53 -1.97 17.36 1.05
N LYS A 54 -2.43 18.54 1.50
CA LYS A 54 -1.62 19.53 2.20
C LYS A 54 -1.57 19.34 3.73
N GLN A 55 -2.42 18.46 4.25
CA GLN A 55 -2.55 18.27 5.69
C GLN A 55 -1.29 17.66 6.28
N ASP A 56 -0.82 18.23 7.39
CA ASP A 56 0.31 17.70 8.14
C ASP A 56 -0.08 16.40 8.86
N ILE A 57 0.53 15.30 8.42
CA ILE A 57 0.27 13.97 8.95
C ILE A 57 0.74 13.77 10.39
N GLU A 58 1.71 14.56 10.85
CA GLU A 58 2.23 14.47 12.23
C GLU A 58 1.21 14.96 13.27
N THR A 59 0.22 15.74 12.83
CA THR A 59 -0.87 16.23 13.70
C THR A 59 -2.06 15.27 13.77
N MET A 60 -2.04 14.17 13.01
CA MET A 60 -3.14 13.23 12.87
C MET A 60 -2.90 11.94 13.64
N THR A 61 -3.98 11.35 14.15
CA THR A 61 -3.95 9.98 14.68
C THR A 61 -3.72 8.96 13.55
N GLU A 62 -3.25 7.76 13.88
CA GLU A 62 -3.06 6.68 12.89
C GLU A 62 -4.35 6.35 12.12
N ILE A 63 -5.52 6.41 12.79
CA ILE A 63 -6.82 6.17 12.15
C ILE A 63 -7.16 7.29 11.16
N GLN A 64 -6.98 8.54 11.53
CA GLN A 64 -7.21 9.70 10.65
C GLN A 64 -6.26 9.67 9.43
N ARG A 65 -4.98 9.34 9.64
CA ARG A 65 -4.00 9.16 8.55
C ARG A 65 -4.45 8.05 7.59
N ALA A 66 -4.92 6.92 8.11
CA ALA A 66 -5.40 5.81 7.31
C ALA A 66 -6.65 6.20 6.49
N ALA A 67 -7.62 6.89 7.10
CA ALA A 67 -8.81 7.39 6.42
C ALA A 67 -8.45 8.40 5.33
N ARG A 68 -7.57 9.37 5.64
CA ARG A 68 -7.03 10.34 4.68
C ARG A 68 -6.38 9.64 3.49
N TYR A 69 -5.47 8.69 3.74
CA TYR A 69 -4.73 8.01 2.69
C TYR A 69 -5.66 7.16 1.80
N PHE A 70 -6.59 6.43 2.41
CA PHE A 70 -7.62 5.70 1.68
C PHE A 70 -8.46 6.61 0.78
N TYR A 71 -8.91 7.75 1.31
CA TYR A 71 -9.63 8.75 0.54
C TYR A 71 -8.80 9.27 -0.65
N LEU A 72 -7.55 9.66 -0.42
CA LEU A 72 -6.67 10.17 -1.47
C LEU A 72 -6.45 9.15 -2.60
N ILE A 73 -6.24 7.87 -2.29
CA ILE A 73 -6.13 6.80 -3.29
C ILE A 73 -7.42 6.69 -4.10
N ARG A 74 -8.58 6.67 -3.45
CA ARG A 74 -9.87 6.49 -4.11
C ARG A 74 -10.29 7.69 -4.93
N ALA A 75 -10.02 8.89 -4.46
CA ALA A 75 -10.39 10.13 -5.12
C ALA A 75 -9.44 10.53 -6.25
N SER A 76 -8.24 9.94 -6.31
CA SER A 76 -7.25 10.30 -7.32
C SER A 76 -7.44 9.58 -8.65
N TYR A 77 -6.94 10.19 -9.70
CA TYR A 77 -6.82 9.54 -11.00
C TYR A 77 -5.72 8.46 -10.94
N GLY A 78 -6.07 7.24 -11.33
CA GLY A 78 -5.14 6.11 -11.35
C GLY A 78 -4.56 5.71 -9.99
N ALA A 79 -5.18 6.11 -8.87
CA ALA A 79 -4.72 5.87 -7.49
C ALA A 79 -3.33 6.48 -7.17
N ARG A 80 -2.87 7.48 -7.92
CA ARG A 80 -1.54 8.09 -7.79
C ARG A 80 -1.44 9.17 -6.70
N VAL A 81 -2.56 9.56 -6.11
CA VAL A 81 -2.64 10.61 -5.06
C VAL A 81 -2.23 12.03 -5.53
N GLU A 82 -1.96 12.22 -6.81
CA GLU A 82 -1.45 13.48 -7.37
C GLU A 82 -2.55 14.43 -7.83
N SER A 83 -3.59 13.90 -8.45
CA SER A 83 -4.68 14.69 -9.01
C SER A 83 -6.04 14.08 -8.73
N PHE A 84 -7.04 14.94 -8.52
CA PHE A 84 -8.42 14.52 -8.31
C PHE A 84 -9.02 13.87 -9.56
N GLY A 85 -9.63 12.68 -9.40
CA GLY A 85 -10.04 11.84 -10.50
C GLY A 85 -11.43 12.12 -11.07
N TYR A 86 -12.21 13.04 -10.50
CA TYR A 86 -13.59 13.38 -10.92
C TYR A 86 -14.53 12.17 -11.15
N GLN A 87 -14.22 11.03 -10.52
CA GLN A 87 -15.02 9.82 -10.69
C GLN A 87 -16.11 9.76 -9.62
N ASN A 88 -17.31 9.31 -10.00
CA ASN A 88 -18.39 9.07 -9.04
C ASN A 88 -18.12 7.76 -8.30
N ARG A 89 -17.30 7.84 -7.25
CA ARG A 89 -16.97 6.71 -6.38
C ARG A 89 -17.56 6.91 -4.99
N ASN A 90 -18.02 5.83 -4.39
CA ASN A 90 -18.36 5.85 -2.97
C ASN A 90 -17.06 5.94 -2.16
N MET A 91 -16.88 7.05 -1.44
CA MET A 91 -15.67 7.31 -0.64
C MET A 91 -15.75 6.67 0.75
N THR A 92 -16.93 6.28 1.20
CA THR A 92 -17.18 5.82 2.56
C THR A 92 -17.12 4.31 2.72
N LEU A 93 -17.14 3.55 1.61
CA LEU A 93 -17.25 2.10 1.64
C LEU A 93 -15.93 1.43 1.30
N ILE A 94 -15.35 0.75 2.27
CA ILE A 94 -14.39 -0.31 2.01
C ILE A 94 -15.23 -1.59 1.82
N LYS A 95 -15.40 -2.01 0.56
CA LYS A 95 -16.12 -3.25 0.27
C LYS A 95 -15.45 -4.41 0.99
N ASP A 96 -16.28 -5.24 1.61
CA ASP A 96 -15.84 -6.46 2.27
C ASP A 96 -14.76 -6.23 3.36
N MET A 97 -14.93 -5.18 4.19
CA MET A 97 -14.01 -4.85 5.27
C MET A 97 -13.72 -6.07 6.15
N GLU A 98 -14.75 -6.83 6.48
CA GLU A 98 -14.62 -8.05 7.29
C GLU A 98 -13.77 -9.12 6.59
N ALA A 99 -13.99 -9.34 5.30
CA ALA A 99 -13.20 -10.29 4.50
C ALA A 99 -11.74 -9.84 4.41
N LEU A 100 -11.52 -8.52 4.21
CA LEU A 100 -10.18 -7.93 4.18
C LEU A 100 -9.47 -8.06 5.53
N GLN A 101 -10.18 -7.81 6.63
CA GLN A 101 -9.65 -7.97 7.98
C GLN A 101 -9.26 -9.43 8.25
N LYS A 102 -10.13 -10.39 7.91
CA LYS A 102 -9.85 -11.83 8.02
C LYS A 102 -8.64 -12.24 7.18
N ARG A 103 -8.51 -11.69 5.98
CA ARG A 103 -7.37 -11.95 5.09
C ARG A 103 -6.06 -11.41 5.69
N LEU A 104 -6.07 -10.17 6.15
CA LEU A 104 -4.91 -9.50 6.78
C LEU A 104 -4.50 -10.13 8.10
N ALA A 105 -5.42 -10.77 8.84
CA ALA A 105 -5.11 -11.41 10.12
C ALA A 105 -4.00 -12.46 10.01
N LYS A 106 -3.84 -13.08 8.84
CA LYS A 106 -2.86 -14.15 8.56
C LYS A 106 -1.62 -13.66 7.80
N VAL A 107 -1.50 -12.35 7.56
CA VAL A 107 -0.38 -11.74 6.83
C VAL A 107 0.50 -10.97 7.80
N VAL A 108 1.79 -11.17 7.71
CA VAL A 108 2.78 -10.33 8.40
C VAL A 108 3.03 -9.10 7.56
N ILE A 109 2.80 -7.93 8.14
CA ILE A 109 3.00 -6.64 7.46
C ILE A 109 4.32 -6.07 7.96
N GLU A 110 5.23 -5.79 7.03
CA GLU A 110 6.53 -5.20 7.32
C GLU A 110 6.71 -3.88 6.53
N ARG A 111 7.55 -2.99 7.07
CA ARG A 111 7.99 -1.76 6.42
C ARG A 111 9.50 -1.74 6.41
N ARG A 112 10.09 -2.45 5.46
CA ARG A 112 11.55 -2.62 5.37
C ARG A 112 12.03 -2.32 3.96
N ASP A 113 13.32 -2.10 3.83
CA ASP A 113 13.97 -2.09 2.51
C ASP A 113 13.78 -3.45 1.81
N TYR A 114 13.55 -3.43 0.49
CA TYR A 114 13.30 -4.65 -0.29
C TYR A 114 14.49 -5.61 -0.27
N ALA A 115 15.72 -5.08 -0.28
CA ALA A 115 16.92 -5.92 -0.26
C ALA A 115 17.04 -6.68 1.06
N ASP A 116 16.68 -6.05 2.18
CA ASP A 116 16.69 -6.68 3.50
C ASP A 116 15.63 -7.76 3.61
N ILE A 117 14.40 -7.50 3.13
CA ILE A 117 13.33 -8.49 3.21
C ILE A 117 13.62 -9.70 2.33
N ILE A 118 14.12 -9.48 1.10
CA ILE A 118 14.51 -10.58 0.21
C ILE A 118 15.59 -11.43 0.87
N LYS A 119 16.69 -10.84 1.31
CA LYS A 119 17.79 -11.56 1.97
C LYS A 119 17.36 -12.36 3.20
N THR A 120 16.46 -11.81 4.01
CA THR A 120 16.05 -12.47 5.27
C THR A 120 14.99 -13.54 5.07
N LYS A 121 14.24 -13.51 3.97
CA LYS A 121 13.16 -14.47 3.68
C LYS A 121 13.54 -15.48 2.59
N ASP A 122 14.71 -15.31 1.96
CA ASP A 122 15.16 -16.23 0.90
C ASP A 122 15.36 -17.65 1.42
N SER A 123 14.65 -18.59 0.82
CA SER A 123 14.75 -20.03 1.08
C SER A 123 14.20 -20.80 -0.11
N GLU A 124 14.49 -22.09 -0.22
CA GLU A 124 13.98 -23.01 -1.26
C GLU A 124 12.45 -23.12 -1.30
N LYS A 125 11.73 -22.57 -0.33
CA LYS A 125 10.26 -22.61 -0.21
C LYS A 125 9.62 -21.22 -0.28
N THR A 126 10.39 -20.20 -0.64
CA THR A 126 9.91 -18.82 -0.70
C THR A 126 9.60 -18.42 -2.13
N LEU A 127 8.37 -17.92 -2.37
CA LEU A 127 8.01 -17.24 -3.60
C LEU A 127 8.00 -15.73 -3.35
N PHE A 128 8.76 -14.98 -4.13
CA PHE A 128 8.73 -13.53 -4.14
C PHE A 128 7.81 -13.03 -5.26
N TYR A 129 6.84 -12.18 -4.91
CA TYR A 129 6.10 -11.36 -5.85
C TYR A 129 6.62 -9.94 -5.78
N CYS A 130 7.29 -9.49 -6.83
CA CYS A 130 7.93 -8.17 -6.89
C CYS A 130 7.12 -7.24 -7.82
N ASP A 131 6.70 -6.10 -7.28
CA ASP A 131 5.96 -5.06 -8.01
C ASP A 131 6.67 -3.70 -7.81
N PRO A 132 7.90 -3.54 -8.35
CA PRO A 132 8.62 -2.29 -8.25
C PRO A 132 7.97 -1.21 -9.12
N PRO A 133 8.21 0.10 -8.83
CA PRO A 133 7.82 1.18 -9.72
C PRO A 133 8.34 0.94 -11.14
N TYR A 134 7.55 1.29 -12.17
CA TYR A 134 7.99 1.16 -13.55
C TYR A 134 9.08 2.18 -13.87
N TYR A 135 10.13 1.76 -14.54
CA TYR A 135 11.31 2.58 -14.90
C TYR A 135 10.97 3.93 -15.55
N GLU A 136 9.93 3.99 -16.38
CA GLU A 136 9.48 5.24 -17.01
C GLU A 136 8.56 6.09 -16.12
N ALA A 137 7.98 5.53 -15.07
CA ALA A 137 7.08 6.25 -14.16
C ALA A 137 7.84 7.19 -13.20
N GLU A 138 9.13 6.99 -13.01
CA GLU A 138 10.01 7.85 -12.19
C GLU A 138 9.99 9.31 -12.62
N LYS A 139 9.82 9.55 -13.92
CA LYS A 139 9.77 10.92 -14.49
C LYS A 139 8.39 11.59 -14.32
N ILE A 140 7.37 10.84 -13.93
CA ILE A 140 5.97 11.26 -13.99
C ILE A 140 5.31 11.31 -12.61
N SER A 141 5.78 10.56 -11.61
CA SER A 141 5.11 10.48 -10.31
C SER A 141 6.03 10.81 -9.13
N HIS A 142 5.67 11.84 -8.39
CA HIS A 142 6.36 12.27 -7.17
C HIS A 142 6.23 11.24 -6.01
N GLY A 143 5.41 10.20 -6.18
CA GLY A 143 5.14 9.20 -5.14
C GLY A 143 6.20 8.12 -4.96
N TYR A 144 7.11 7.97 -5.94
CA TYR A 144 8.18 6.96 -5.96
C TYR A 144 9.57 7.57 -6.16
N ALA A 145 9.75 8.81 -5.71
CA ALA A 145 11.01 9.57 -5.87
C ALA A 145 12.26 8.87 -5.29
N ASP A 146 12.07 7.84 -4.49
CA ASP A 146 13.13 7.11 -3.80
C ASP A 146 13.54 5.78 -4.49
N PHE A 147 13.03 5.45 -5.70
CA PHE A 147 13.38 4.23 -6.43
C PHE A 147 13.97 4.57 -7.80
N GLU A 148 15.28 4.62 -7.89
CA GLU A 148 16.03 5.06 -9.07
C GLU A 148 16.51 3.88 -9.93
N GLU A 149 17.12 4.16 -11.08
CA GLU A 149 17.71 3.14 -11.97
C GLU A 149 18.68 2.20 -11.24
N LYS A 150 19.48 2.73 -10.32
CA LYS A 150 20.37 1.93 -9.47
C LYS A 150 19.64 0.89 -8.63
N ASP A 151 18.39 1.19 -8.18
CA ASP A 151 17.57 0.29 -7.38
C ASP A 151 16.99 -0.84 -8.24
N HIS A 152 16.62 -0.55 -9.50
CA HIS A 152 16.23 -1.58 -10.47
C HIS A 152 17.39 -2.54 -10.77
N VAL A 153 18.62 -2.02 -10.93
CA VAL A 153 19.82 -2.82 -11.14
C VAL A 153 20.09 -3.69 -9.91
N LEU A 154 20.05 -3.09 -8.72
CA LEU A 154 20.27 -3.81 -7.45
C LEU A 154 19.20 -4.90 -7.23
N LEU A 155 17.93 -4.59 -7.44
CA LEU A 155 16.83 -5.57 -7.33
C LEU A 155 17.06 -6.74 -8.29
N ARG A 156 17.36 -6.44 -9.57
CA ARG A 156 17.68 -7.48 -10.58
C ARG A 156 18.82 -8.39 -10.12
N ASP A 157 19.88 -7.81 -9.57
CA ASP A 157 21.07 -8.57 -9.20
C ASP A 157 20.81 -9.42 -7.94
N ILE A 158 20.06 -8.89 -6.96
CA ILE A 158 19.59 -9.68 -5.81
C ILE A 158 18.72 -10.86 -6.28
N LEU A 159 17.76 -10.62 -7.20
CA LEU A 159 16.84 -11.65 -7.68
C LEU A 159 17.53 -12.75 -8.51
N LYS A 160 18.73 -12.50 -9.04
CA LYS A 160 19.54 -13.56 -9.69
C LYS A 160 20.17 -14.52 -8.69
N GLU A 161 20.36 -14.09 -7.45
CA GLU A 161 21.07 -14.85 -6.41
C GLU A 161 20.11 -15.59 -5.46
N ILE A 162 18.79 -15.37 -5.57
CA ILE A 162 17.81 -16.06 -4.71
C ILE A 162 17.73 -17.56 -5.03
N LYS A 163 17.38 -18.34 -3.99
CA LYS A 163 17.32 -19.82 -4.06
C LYS A 163 16.08 -20.33 -4.79
N GLU A 164 15.01 -19.56 -4.83
CA GLU A 164 13.73 -19.92 -5.44
C GLU A 164 13.19 -18.84 -6.39
N LYS A 165 11.88 -18.91 -6.68
CA LYS A 165 11.24 -18.19 -7.78
C LYS A 165 10.83 -16.77 -7.39
N CYS A 166 10.98 -15.86 -8.34
CA CYS A 166 10.38 -14.52 -8.33
C CYS A 166 9.38 -14.41 -9.51
N ILE A 167 8.27 -13.71 -9.26
CA ILE A 167 7.26 -13.31 -10.24
C ILE A 167 7.18 -11.79 -10.26
#